data_d80752705dbf596459c2d42061873573
#
_entry.id   d80752705dbf596459c2d42061873573
#
_cell.length_a   1.000
_cell.length_b   1.000
_cell.length_c   1.000
_cell.angle_alpha   90.00
_cell.angle_beta   90.00
_cell.angle_gamma   90.00
#
_symmetry.space_group_name_H-M   'P 1'
#
loop_
_entity.id
_entity.type
_entity.pdbx_description
1 polymer ?
#
loop_
_entity_poly.entity_id
_entity_poly.type
_entity_poly.pdbx_seq_one_letter_code
_entity_poly.pdbx_strand_id
1 'polypeptide(L)'
;MGLDNRDYVRYTDRQGGFGGAGGNWPPAVKALLAINVVVFLAQLFSTPPQGVSSPVQQWLGLDWGHLKSGQIWRLLTYSFCHSTGELFHIIFNMLGLIFFGRPMERVYGSAEFLAFYLVSAVVGGIAFVLVNLVIGPPGMVIGASAATLATLVLFALHYPRQEVLLAFVLPVQVRWVVAFIIAADLLRALSARAGVDVGVAFAAHLGGIVFAYIYWKSNIRLAPWFHKVSPVRPKSRVGGGARKPKAKKSDLSTAGRSKLEIDQQVDALLQKISDKGFQSLSDKEKKFLEKASDKFGKR
;
A
#
# COMPACT_ATOMS: atom_id res chain seq x y z
N MET A 1 -2.76 -3.65 -26.92
CA MET A 1 -1.64 -4.00 -26.03
C MET A 1 -2.21 -4.38 -24.70
N GLY A 2 -2.26 -5.69 -24.41
CA GLY A 2 -3.00 -6.27 -23.28
C GLY A 2 -2.31 -6.02 -21.95
N LEU A 3 -3.14 -5.86 -20.92
CA LEU A 3 -2.75 -5.72 -19.51
C LEU A 3 -2.17 -7.01 -18.91
N ASP A 4 -2.14 -8.10 -19.69
CA ASP A 4 -1.80 -9.45 -19.23
C ASP A 4 -0.29 -9.71 -19.04
N ASN A 5 0.55 -8.75 -19.37
CA ASN A 5 2.01 -8.92 -19.35
C ASN A 5 2.72 -8.10 -18.26
N ARG A 6 2.02 -7.75 -17.18
CA ARG A 6 2.65 -7.08 -16.03
C ARG A 6 2.99 -8.12 -14.97
N ASP A 7 4.27 -8.22 -14.62
CA ASP A 7 4.82 -9.22 -13.68
C ASP A 7 4.15 -9.23 -12.28
N TYR A 8 3.46 -8.15 -11.89
CA TYR A 8 2.75 -8.09 -10.62
C TYR A 8 1.48 -8.98 -10.56
N VAL A 9 0.83 -9.27 -11.71
CA VAL A 9 -0.34 -10.18 -11.76
C VAL A 9 0.08 -11.62 -11.42
N ARG A 10 1.28 -12.01 -11.82
CA ARG A 10 1.84 -13.35 -11.52
C ARG A 10 2.29 -13.53 -10.07
N TYR A 11 2.59 -12.41 -9.36
CA TYR A 11 3.08 -12.48 -7.99
C TYR A 11 1.95 -12.74 -6.97
N THR A 12 0.74 -12.27 -7.25
CA THR A 12 -0.42 -12.46 -6.36
C THR A 12 -0.99 -13.88 -6.36
N ASP A 13 -0.88 -14.60 -7.48
CA ASP A 13 -1.37 -15.99 -7.59
C ASP A 13 -0.49 -17.00 -6.84
N ARG A 14 0.80 -16.71 -6.63
CA ARG A 14 1.73 -17.63 -5.95
C ARG A 14 1.73 -17.55 -4.42
N GLN A 15 1.15 -16.53 -3.81
CA GLN A 15 1.17 -16.34 -2.35
C GLN A 15 -0.22 -16.31 -1.68
N GLY A 16 -1.14 -17.17 -2.07
CA GLY A 16 -2.41 -17.35 -1.36
C GLY A 16 -3.23 -16.06 -1.33
N GLY A 17 -4.49 -16.14 -1.72
CA GLY A 17 -5.43 -15.04 -1.89
C GLY A 17 -5.38 -13.95 -0.81
N PHE A 18 -5.97 -12.82 -1.12
CA PHE A 18 -6.04 -11.57 -0.32
C PHE A 18 -6.38 -11.72 1.20
N GLY A 19 -6.69 -12.94 1.67
CA GLY A 19 -7.11 -13.26 3.04
C GLY A 19 -6.17 -14.14 3.85
N GLY A 20 -4.98 -14.51 3.36
CA GLY A 20 -4.06 -15.38 4.12
C GLY A 20 -3.63 -14.76 5.45
N ALA A 21 -4.29 -15.16 6.54
CA ALA A 21 -4.01 -14.72 7.91
C ALA A 21 -2.62 -15.15 8.44
N GLY A 22 -1.88 -15.99 7.70
CA GLY A 22 -0.62 -16.59 8.14
C GLY A 22 0.67 -15.98 7.59
N GLY A 23 0.61 -14.96 6.71
CA GLY A 23 1.81 -14.32 6.18
C GLY A 23 2.34 -13.20 7.08
N ASN A 24 3.67 -13.03 7.16
CA ASN A 24 4.25 -11.88 7.86
C ASN A 24 3.64 -10.57 7.36
N TRP A 25 3.14 -9.77 8.29
CA TRP A 25 2.58 -8.46 7.99
C TRP A 25 3.67 -7.55 7.39
N PRO A 26 3.36 -6.83 6.31
CA PRO A 26 4.29 -5.89 5.71
C PRO A 26 4.75 -4.82 6.73
N PRO A 27 6.06 -4.51 6.81
CA PRO A 27 6.61 -3.73 7.91
C PRO A 27 6.17 -2.26 7.91
N ALA A 28 5.94 -1.62 6.74
CA ALA A 28 5.49 -0.23 6.69
C ALA A 28 4.05 -0.10 7.20
N VAL A 29 3.14 -0.98 6.77
CA VAL A 29 1.76 -1.01 7.30
C VAL A 29 1.76 -1.24 8.81
N LYS A 30 2.58 -2.19 9.31
CA LYS A 30 2.71 -2.42 10.76
C LYS A 30 3.17 -1.16 11.50
N ALA A 31 4.20 -0.49 11.00
CA ALA A 31 4.74 0.72 11.61
C ALA A 31 3.69 1.85 11.62
N LEU A 32 3.01 2.06 10.48
CA LEU A 32 1.95 3.08 10.37
C LEU A 32 0.80 2.80 11.34
N LEU A 33 0.33 1.54 11.43
CA LEU A 33 -0.71 1.15 12.40
C LEU A 33 -0.25 1.42 13.84
N ALA A 34 0.97 1.00 14.19
CA ALA A 34 1.52 1.19 15.53
C ALA A 34 1.62 2.67 15.89
N ILE A 35 2.13 3.52 14.99
CA ILE A 35 2.24 4.97 15.22
C ILE A 35 0.86 5.59 15.43
N ASN A 36 -0.13 5.28 14.58
CA ASN A 36 -1.49 5.80 14.72
C ASN A 36 -2.13 5.40 16.05
N VAL A 37 -1.99 4.12 16.45
CA VAL A 37 -2.51 3.64 17.73
C VAL A 37 -1.82 4.32 18.90
N VAL A 38 -0.49 4.44 18.89
CA VAL A 38 0.28 5.10 19.97
C VAL A 38 -0.13 6.57 20.08
N VAL A 39 -0.23 7.32 18.97
CA VAL A 39 -0.66 8.72 18.99
C VAL A 39 -2.10 8.83 19.49
N PHE A 40 -2.99 7.94 19.05
CA PHE A 40 -4.39 7.94 19.50
C PHE A 40 -4.51 7.68 21.01
N LEU A 41 -3.76 6.72 21.54
CA LEU A 41 -3.72 6.47 22.99
C LEU A 41 -3.15 7.67 23.74
N ALA A 42 -2.10 8.32 23.23
CA ALA A 42 -1.57 9.55 23.81
C ALA A 42 -2.61 10.68 23.80
N GLN A 43 -3.39 10.83 22.72
CA GLN A 43 -4.52 11.76 22.68
C GLN A 43 -5.58 11.42 23.72
N LEU A 44 -5.99 10.14 23.80
CA LEU A 44 -7.04 9.66 24.70
C LEU A 44 -6.68 9.94 26.18
N PHE A 45 -5.45 9.56 26.59
CA PHE A 45 -5.00 9.75 27.96
C PHE A 45 -4.68 11.21 28.34
N SER A 46 -4.45 12.08 27.34
CA SER A 46 -4.18 13.51 27.57
C SER A 46 -5.40 14.41 27.35
N THR A 47 -6.53 13.86 26.90
CA THR A 47 -7.76 14.65 26.68
C THR A 47 -8.35 15.06 28.04
N PRO A 48 -8.55 16.38 28.29
CA PRO A 48 -9.18 16.85 29.53
C PRO A 48 -10.64 16.42 29.64
N PRO A 49 -11.18 16.25 30.87
CA PRO A 49 -12.57 15.83 31.09
C PRO A 49 -13.62 16.79 30.50
N GLN A 50 -13.27 18.06 30.26
CA GLN A 50 -14.17 19.10 29.75
C GLN A 50 -14.39 19.03 28.22
N GLY A 51 -13.93 17.97 27.53
CA GLY A 51 -14.17 17.79 26.09
C GLY A 51 -13.37 18.71 25.17
N VAL A 52 -12.35 19.36 25.69
CA VAL A 52 -11.39 20.15 24.91
C VAL A 52 -10.45 19.19 24.18
N SER A 53 -10.00 19.55 22.97
CA SER A 53 -9.04 18.71 22.22
C SER A 53 -7.77 18.48 23.03
N SER A 54 -7.22 17.26 22.94
CA SER A 54 -5.99 16.89 23.67
C SER A 54 -4.82 17.81 23.32
N PRO A 55 -3.87 18.05 24.23
CA PRO A 55 -2.62 18.77 23.93
C PRO A 55 -1.86 18.15 22.76
N VAL A 56 -1.88 16.82 22.61
CA VAL A 56 -1.29 16.10 21.47
C VAL A 56 -1.94 16.53 20.16
N GLN A 57 -3.29 16.60 20.13
CA GLN A 57 -4.00 17.07 18.93
C GLN A 57 -3.71 18.55 18.63
N GLN A 58 -3.64 19.39 19.65
CA GLN A 58 -3.32 20.81 19.49
C GLN A 58 -1.89 21.01 18.93
N TRP A 59 -0.94 20.15 19.27
CA TRP A 59 0.45 20.22 18.82
C TRP A 59 0.68 19.62 17.41
N LEU A 60 -0.04 18.58 17.07
CA LEU A 60 0.17 17.79 15.85
C LEU A 60 -0.85 18.08 14.74
N GLY A 61 -2.07 18.53 15.09
CA GLY A 61 -3.12 18.84 14.13
C GLY A 61 -2.78 20.03 13.22
N LEU A 62 -3.29 20.02 12.01
CA LEU A 62 -2.98 21.02 10.99
C LEU A 62 -4.04 22.11 10.95
N ASP A 63 -3.65 23.34 11.17
CA ASP A 63 -4.41 24.55 10.92
C ASP A 63 -3.52 25.65 10.33
N TRP A 64 -4.15 26.63 9.69
CA TRP A 64 -3.44 27.72 9.04
C TRP A 64 -2.71 28.65 10.02
N GLY A 65 -3.30 28.91 11.20
CA GLY A 65 -2.73 29.81 12.18
C GLY A 65 -1.35 29.37 12.67
N HIS A 66 -1.21 28.10 13.01
CA HIS A 66 0.06 27.51 13.44
C HIS A 66 1.03 27.31 12.27
N LEU A 67 0.52 26.93 11.08
CA LEU A 67 1.38 26.74 9.91
C LEU A 67 2.10 28.04 9.51
N LYS A 68 1.38 29.17 9.45
CA LYS A 68 2.00 30.48 9.13
C LYS A 68 3.00 30.96 10.18
N SER A 69 2.94 30.41 11.40
CA SER A 69 3.89 30.65 12.48
C SER A 69 5.14 29.76 12.36
N GLY A 70 5.31 29.01 11.24
CA GLY A 70 6.48 28.18 10.96
C GLY A 70 6.35 26.74 11.45
N GLN A 71 5.21 26.29 11.94
CA GLN A 71 5.01 24.91 12.43
C GLN A 71 4.75 23.93 11.28
N ILE A 72 5.74 23.79 10.36
CA ILE A 72 5.61 23.05 9.10
C ILE A 72 5.45 21.54 9.28
N TRP A 73 5.88 20.97 10.42
CA TRP A 73 5.69 19.55 10.73
C TRP A 73 4.22 19.12 10.72
N ARG A 74 3.30 20.06 10.98
CA ARG A 74 1.86 19.83 10.99
C ARG A 74 1.32 19.37 9.63
N LEU A 75 2.00 19.70 8.52
CA LEU A 75 1.65 19.18 7.19
C LEU A 75 1.73 17.64 7.10
N LEU A 76 2.46 17.01 8.00
CA LEU A 76 2.57 15.56 8.09
C LEU A 76 1.91 15.00 9.36
N THR A 77 2.16 15.61 10.50
CA THR A 77 1.82 15.03 11.81
C THR A 77 0.30 14.94 12.05
N TYR A 78 -0.49 15.80 11.42
CA TYR A 78 -1.95 15.77 11.51
C TYR A 78 -2.53 14.41 11.10
N SER A 79 -1.85 13.73 10.17
CA SER A 79 -2.29 12.44 9.63
C SER A 79 -2.18 11.28 10.62
N PHE A 80 -1.57 11.49 11.77
CA PHE A 80 -1.49 10.50 12.85
C PHE A 80 -2.46 10.77 14.00
N CYS A 81 -3.09 11.95 14.03
CA CYS A 81 -4.10 12.31 15.01
C CYS A 81 -5.49 11.83 14.59
N HIS A 82 -6.33 11.45 15.55
CA HIS A 82 -7.72 11.06 15.31
C HIS A 82 -8.65 11.66 16.36
N SER A 83 -9.93 11.79 16.04
CA SER A 83 -10.94 12.26 16.99
C SER A 83 -11.09 11.25 18.14
N THR A 84 -10.92 11.72 19.39
CA THR A 84 -11.14 10.89 20.58
C THR A 84 -12.63 10.71 20.89
N GLY A 85 -13.50 11.60 20.36
CA GLY A 85 -14.96 11.50 20.48
C GLY A 85 -15.61 10.60 19.43
N GLU A 86 -14.90 10.28 18.34
CA GLU A 86 -15.41 9.48 17.22
C GLU A 86 -14.50 8.27 16.96
N LEU A 87 -14.69 7.20 17.71
CA LEU A 87 -13.87 6.00 17.62
C LEU A 87 -13.85 5.40 16.19
N PHE A 88 -14.96 5.50 15.46
CA PHE A 88 -15.02 5.03 14.08
C PHE A 88 -14.06 5.77 13.15
N HIS A 89 -13.65 7.00 13.46
CA HIS A 89 -12.67 7.74 12.66
C HIS A 89 -11.32 6.99 12.58
N ILE A 90 -10.77 6.56 13.70
CA ILE A 90 -9.53 5.77 13.69
C ILE A 90 -9.77 4.35 13.15
N ILE A 91 -10.86 3.69 13.52
CA ILE A 91 -11.16 2.32 13.09
C ILE A 91 -11.20 2.23 11.57
N PHE A 92 -11.95 3.08 10.88
CA PHE A 92 -12.04 3.03 9.42
C PHE A 92 -10.72 3.38 8.73
N ASN A 93 -9.94 4.30 9.28
CA ASN A 93 -8.61 4.59 8.76
C ASN A 93 -7.68 3.36 8.88
N MET A 94 -7.66 2.70 10.04
CA MET A 94 -6.82 1.52 10.24
C MET A 94 -7.29 0.32 9.41
N LEU A 95 -8.59 0.11 9.29
CA LEU A 95 -9.14 -0.92 8.39
C LEU A 95 -8.77 -0.64 6.93
N GLY A 96 -8.90 0.59 6.47
CA GLY A 96 -8.48 1.00 5.12
C GLY A 96 -7.00 0.74 4.88
N LEU A 97 -6.14 1.09 5.84
CA LEU A 97 -4.71 0.83 5.79
C LEU A 97 -4.39 -0.68 5.78
N ILE A 98 -5.13 -1.49 6.54
CA ILE A 98 -4.96 -2.94 6.56
C ILE A 98 -5.39 -3.56 5.22
N PHE A 99 -6.59 -3.24 4.73
CA PHE A 99 -7.15 -3.88 3.55
C PHE A 99 -6.48 -3.44 2.25
N PHE A 100 -6.15 -2.16 2.12
CA PHE A 100 -5.59 -1.61 0.89
C PHE A 100 -4.07 -1.39 0.98
N GLY A 101 -3.55 -1.05 2.15
CA GLY A 101 -2.13 -0.82 2.36
C GLY A 101 -1.30 -2.11 2.23
N ARG A 102 -1.75 -3.22 2.82
CA ARG A 102 -1.01 -4.50 2.74
C ARG A 102 -0.77 -4.99 1.30
N PRO A 103 -1.78 -5.05 0.42
CA PRO A 103 -1.54 -5.38 -0.99
C PRO A 103 -0.61 -4.38 -1.69
N MET A 104 -0.80 -3.08 -1.46
CA MET A 104 0.02 -2.04 -2.10
C MET A 104 1.47 -2.06 -1.62
N GLU A 105 1.72 -2.29 -0.34
CA GLU A 105 3.09 -2.49 0.16
C GLU A 105 3.77 -3.71 -0.47
N ARG A 106 3.02 -4.80 -0.70
CA ARG A 106 3.56 -5.98 -1.41
C ARG A 106 3.91 -5.69 -2.87
N VAL A 107 3.12 -4.86 -3.54
CA VAL A 107 3.34 -4.48 -4.95
C VAL A 107 4.52 -3.52 -5.10
N TYR A 108 4.60 -2.52 -4.23
CA TYR A 108 5.56 -1.42 -4.34
C TYR A 108 6.84 -1.61 -3.52
N GLY A 109 6.79 -2.49 -2.52
CA GLY A 109 7.83 -2.61 -1.50
C GLY A 109 7.65 -1.58 -0.38
N SER A 110 8.20 -1.90 0.81
CA SER A 110 7.93 -1.14 2.03
C SER A 110 8.42 0.31 1.97
N ALA A 111 9.60 0.55 1.41
CA ALA A 111 10.16 1.90 1.31
C ALA A 111 9.35 2.81 0.39
N GLU A 112 8.94 2.29 -0.77
CA GLU A 112 8.15 3.03 -1.74
C GLU A 112 6.73 3.29 -1.23
N PHE A 113 6.09 2.27 -0.64
CA PHE A 113 4.77 2.41 -0.05
C PHE A 113 4.75 3.44 1.09
N LEU A 114 5.75 3.39 1.99
CA LEU A 114 5.88 4.35 3.07
C LEU A 114 6.07 5.78 2.52
N ALA A 115 6.95 5.97 1.54
CA ALA A 115 7.16 7.26 0.89
C ALA A 115 5.87 7.77 0.23
N PHE A 116 5.17 6.91 -0.52
CA PHE A 116 3.87 7.23 -1.11
C PHE A 116 2.86 7.68 -0.05
N TYR A 117 2.71 6.94 1.02
CA TYR A 117 1.77 7.23 2.10
C TYR A 117 2.04 8.59 2.77
N LEU A 118 3.31 8.84 3.14
CA LEU A 118 3.70 10.08 3.80
C LEU A 118 3.58 11.30 2.87
N VAL A 119 3.95 11.16 1.60
CA VAL A 119 3.76 12.24 0.60
C VAL A 119 2.28 12.49 0.34
N SER A 120 1.44 11.44 0.29
CA SER A 120 -0.01 11.59 0.17
C SER A 120 -0.59 12.40 1.35
N ALA A 121 -0.12 12.16 2.57
CA ALA A 121 -0.52 12.94 3.75
C ALA A 121 -0.11 14.41 3.58
N VAL A 122 1.13 14.68 3.21
CA VAL A 122 1.63 16.06 3.01
C VAL A 122 0.84 16.78 1.92
N VAL A 123 0.61 16.14 0.76
CA VAL A 123 -0.17 16.73 -0.35
C VAL A 123 -1.61 16.99 0.09
N GLY A 124 -2.22 16.07 0.84
CA GLY A 124 -3.54 16.28 1.44
C GLY A 124 -3.57 17.50 2.38
N GLY A 125 -2.55 17.62 3.24
CA GLY A 125 -2.42 18.78 4.15
C GLY A 125 -2.24 20.10 3.38
N ILE A 126 -1.45 20.11 2.31
CA ILE A 126 -1.29 21.29 1.44
C ILE A 126 -2.63 21.64 0.77
N ALA A 127 -3.35 20.65 0.22
CA ALA A 127 -4.65 20.87 -0.40
C ALA A 127 -5.66 21.45 0.60
N PHE A 128 -5.70 20.94 1.84
CA PHE A 128 -6.50 21.50 2.91
C PHE A 128 -6.17 22.97 3.15
N VAL A 129 -4.90 23.33 3.29
CA VAL A 129 -4.47 24.71 3.52
C VAL A 129 -4.88 25.63 2.38
N LEU A 130 -4.66 25.22 1.12
CA LEU A 130 -5.01 26.00 -0.06
C LEU A 130 -6.52 26.26 -0.14
N VAL A 131 -7.34 25.25 0.12
CA VAL A 131 -8.81 25.39 0.10
C VAL A 131 -9.27 26.28 1.26
N ASN A 132 -8.69 26.11 2.43
CA ASN A 132 -9.01 26.93 3.61
C ASN A 132 -8.73 28.42 3.39
N LEU A 133 -7.65 28.76 2.68
CA LEU A 133 -7.32 30.15 2.31
C LEU A 133 -8.37 30.80 1.38
N VAL A 134 -9.11 29.98 0.62
CA VAL A 134 -10.06 30.48 -0.40
C VAL A 134 -11.50 30.49 0.12
N ILE A 135 -11.91 29.45 0.87
CA ILE A 135 -13.33 29.22 1.20
C ILE A 135 -13.70 29.73 2.61
N GLY A 136 -12.72 29.94 3.50
CA GLY A 136 -13.08 30.54 4.77
C GLY A 136 -12.73 29.80 6.03
N PRO A 137 -13.56 29.75 7.10
CA PRO A 137 -13.04 29.85 8.44
C PRO A 137 -12.03 28.79 8.81
N PRO A 138 -11.04 29.17 9.63
CA PRO A 138 -9.96 28.28 9.98
C PRO A 138 -10.47 27.13 10.86
N GLY A 139 -10.48 25.93 10.28
CA GLY A 139 -10.66 24.70 11.04
C GLY A 139 -9.32 23.99 11.22
N MET A 140 -9.26 23.08 12.18
CA MET A 140 -8.15 22.14 12.32
C MET A 140 -8.51 20.83 11.62
N VAL A 141 -7.62 20.31 10.78
CA VAL A 141 -7.76 18.96 10.21
C VAL A 141 -6.87 17.97 10.95
N ILE A 142 -7.40 16.78 11.16
CA ILE A 142 -6.72 15.60 11.73
C ILE A 142 -7.18 14.34 11.00
N GLY A 143 -6.38 13.31 10.97
CA GLY A 143 -6.73 11.99 10.46
C GLY A 143 -5.83 11.49 9.33
N ALA A 144 -5.67 10.18 9.31
CA ALA A 144 -4.92 9.46 8.28
C ALA A 144 -5.65 9.39 6.93
N SER A 145 -6.87 9.91 6.85
CA SER A 145 -7.82 9.66 5.74
C SER A 145 -7.30 10.09 4.37
N ALA A 146 -6.57 11.22 4.26
CA ALA A 146 -5.98 11.66 3.00
C ALA A 146 -5.03 10.58 2.41
N ALA A 147 -4.13 10.03 3.22
CA ALA A 147 -3.19 8.99 2.81
C ALA A 147 -3.85 7.62 2.65
N THR A 148 -4.84 7.29 3.49
CA THR A 148 -5.60 6.04 3.40
C THR A 148 -6.48 6.01 2.16
N LEU A 149 -7.15 7.13 1.82
CA LEU A 149 -7.92 7.27 0.58
C LEU A 149 -7.01 7.27 -0.65
N ALA A 150 -5.84 7.92 -0.60
CA ALA A 150 -4.83 7.80 -1.64
C ALA A 150 -4.43 6.33 -1.87
N THR A 151 -4.26 5.55 -0.80
CA THR A 151 -3.95 4.12 -0.87
C THR A 151 -5.11 3.31 -1.47
N LEU A 152 -6.35 3.60 -1.08
CA LEU A 152 -7.55 3.00 -1.67
C LEU A 152 -7.64 3.28 -3.18
N VAL A 153 -7.41 4.53 -3.59
CA VAL A 153 -7.41 4.91 -5.02
C VAL A 153 -6.30 4.19 -5.76
N LEU A 154 -5.08 4.15 -5.21
CA LEU A 154 -3.97 3.41 -5.82
C LEU A 154 -4.32 1.92 -5.98
N PHE A 155 -4.96 1.31 -4.98
CA PHE A 155 -5.46 -0.07 -5.05
C PHE A 155 -6.52 -0.22 -6.14
N ALA A 156 -7.51 0.68 -6.21
CA ALA A 156 -8.57 0.65 -7.21
C ALA A 156 -8.06 0.82 -8.65
N LEU A 157 -7.00 1.61 -8.85
CA LEU A 157 -6.34 1.76 -10.15
C LEU A 157 -5.61 0.49 -10.62
N HIS A 158 -5.15 -0.36 -9.68
CA HIS A 158 -4.54 -1.65 -9.98
C HIS A 158 -5.57 -2.78 -10.12
N TYR A 159 -6.61 -2.76 -9.29
CA TYR A 159 -7.60 -3.82 -9.16
C TYR A 159 -9.03 -3.29 -9.24
N PRO A 160 -9.44 -2.63 -10.33
CA PRO A 160 -10.71 -1.88 -10.40
C PRO A 160 -11.96 -2.74 -10.23
N ARG A 161 -11.88 -4.03 -10.56
CA ARG A 161 -12.99 -4.99 -10.44
C ARG A 161 -12.95 -5.81 -9.17
N GLN A 162 -11.94 -5.61 -8.31
CA GLN A 162 -11.88 -6.29 -7.03
C GLN A 162 -13.09 -5.90 -6.19
N GLU A 163 -13.78 -6.89 -5.64
CA GLU A 163 -14.88 -6.67 -4.73
C GLU A 163 -14.39 -6.50 -3.30
N VAL A 164 -14.99 -5.56 -2.60
CA VAL A 164 -14.82 -5.31 -1.17
C VAL A 164 -16.17 -5.40 -0.50
N LEU A 165 -16.22 -5.99 0.70
CA LEU A 165 -17.46 -6.10 1.46
C LEU A 165 -17.75 -4.78 2.17
N LEU A 166 -18.66 -3.99 1.60
CA LEU A 166 -19.15 -2.78 2.24
C LEU A 166 -19.99 -3.16 3.47
N ALA A 167 -19.65 -2.58 4.61
CA ALA A 167 -20.24 -2.93 5.92
C ALA A 167 -20.19 -4.45 6.21
N PHE A 168 -19.20 -5.17 5.67
CA PHE A 168 -18.99 -6.61 5.82
C PHE A 168 -20.10 -7.51 5.22
N VAL A 169 -21.05 -6.93 4.48
CA VAL A 169 -22.22 -7.65 3.95
C VAL A 169 -22.32 -7.53 2.43
N LEU A 170 -22.23 -6.31 1.88
CA LEU A 170 -22.50 -6.04 0.48
C LEU A 170 -21.24 -6.08 -0.36
N PRO A 171 -21.05 -7.05 -1.30
CA PRO A 171 -19.92 -7.05 -2.22
C PRO A 171 -20.07 -5.92 -3.26
N VAL A 172 -19.16 -4.97 -3.25
CA VAL A 172 -19.13 -3.84 -4.18
C VAL A 172 -17.75 -3.74 -4.81
N GLN A 173 -17.68 -3.52 -6.12
CA GLN A 173 -16.41 -3.31 -6.79
C GLN A 173 -15.75 -2.02 -6.28
N VAL A 174 -14.47 -2.10 -5.95
CA VAL A 174 -13.72 -1.00 -5.32
C VAL A 174 -13.77 0.30 -6.12
N ARG A 175 -13.85 0.23 -7.44
CA ARG A 175 -14.02 1.42 -8.31
C ARG A 175 -15.29 2.23 -7.98
N TRP A 176 -16.37 1.57 -7.62
CA TRP A 176 -17.62 2.25 -7.24
C TRP A 176 -17.55 2.86 -5.84
N VAL A 177 -16.81 2.21 -4.93
CA VAL A 177 -16.52 2.78 -3.61
C VAL A 177 -15.73 4.08 -3.77
N VAL A 178 -14.67 4.08 -4.59
CA VAL A 178 -13.87 5.29 -4.89
C VAL A 178 -14.73 6.36 -5.55
N ALA A 179 -15.54 6.00 -6.56
CA ALA A 179 -16.41 6.96 -7.24
C ALA A 179 -17.41 7.61 -6.27
N PHE A 180 -18.00 6.83 -5.36
CA PHE A 180 -18.91 7.33 -4.32
C PHE A 180 -18.20 8.29 -3.36
N ILE A 181 -17.00 7.97 -2.89
CA ILE A 181 -16.23 8.83 -1.98
C ILE A 181 -15.90 10.16 -2.67
N ILE A 182 -15.42 10.11 -3.92
CA ILE A 182 -15.13 11.32 -4.70
C ILE A 182 -16.39 12.18 -4.87
N ALA A 183 -17.52 11.58 -5.24
CA ALA A 183 -18.79 12.30 -5.39
C ALA A 183 -19.23 12.94 -4.07
N ALA A 184 -19.13 12.23 -2.95
CA ALA A 184 -19.48 12.75 -1.63
C ALA A 184 -18.58 13.94 -1.22
N ASP A 185 -17.27 13.85 -1.46
CA ASP A 185 -16.35 14.94 -1.15
C ASP A 185 -16.54 16.16 -2.06
N LEU A 186 -16.88 15.94 -3.35
CA LEU A 186 -17.24 17.05 -4.26
C LEU A 186 -18.54 17.73 -3.83
N LEU A 187 -19.55 16.96 -3.38
CA LEU A 187 -20.78 17.54 -2.83
C LEU A 187 -20.50 18.36 -1.58
N ARG A 188 -19.64 17.89 -0.67
CA ARG A 188 -19.19 18.67 0.49
C ARG A 188 -18.47 19.96 0.06
N ALA A 189 -17.62 19.89 -0.95
CA ALA A 189 -16.94 21.08 -1.49
C ALA A 189 -17.93 22.12 -2.02
N LEU A 190 -18.97 21.68 -2.75
CA LEU A 190 -20.04 22.55 -3.24
C LEU A 190 -20.86 23.16 -2.10
N SER A 191 -21.21 22.36 -1.09
CA SER A 191 -21.94 22.81 0.09
C SER A 191 -21.14 23.83 0.90
N ALA A 192 -19.84 23.61 1.09
CA ALA A 192 -18.95 24.55 1.76
C ALA A 192 -18.89 25.90 1.02
N ARG A 193 -18.86 25.89 -0.32
CA ARG A 193 -18.90 27.10 -1.15
C ARG A 193 -20.23 27.82 -1.04
N ALA A 194 -21.31 27.10 -0.78
CA ALA A 194 -22.64 27.69 -0.52
C ALA A 194 -22.82 28.19 0.93
N GLY A 195 -21.77 28.17 1.74
CA GLY A 195 -21.79 28.63 3.13
C GLY A 195 -22.31 27.62 4.14
N VAL A 196 -22.50 26.35 3.74
CA VAL A 196 -22.89 25.28 4.67
C VAL A 196 -21.63 24.77 5.38
N ASP A 197 -21.67 24.71 6.70
CA ASP A 197 -20.57 24.10 7.49
C ASP A 197 -20.59 22.57 7.35
N VAL A 198 -19.75 22.05 6.49
CA VAL A 198 -19.61 20.61 6.22
C VAL A 198 -18.22 20.08 6.61
N GLY A 199 -17.46 20.91 7.33
CA GLY A 199 -16.06 20.65 7.62
C GLY A 199 -15.19 20.72 6.33
N VAL A 200 -13.89 20.86 6.52
CA VAL A 200 -12.94 21.08 5.41
C VAL A 200 -12.06 19.87 5.11
N ALA A 201 -12.31 18.73 5.76
CA ALA A 201 -11.52 17.50 5.57
C ALA A 201 -11.60 16.96 4.13
N PHE A 202 -12.68 17.23 3.38
CA PHE A 202 -12.83 16.88 1.98
C PHE A 202 -11.67 17.38 1.11
N ALA A 203 -11.09 18.53 1.44
CA ALA A 203 -9.99 19.12 0.70
C ALA A 203 -8.72 18.25 0.83
N ALA A 204 -8.42 17.77 2.04
CA ALA A 204 -7.31 16.85 2.27
C ALA A 204 -7.54 15.52 1.54
N HIS A 205 -8.77 15.00 1.55
CA HIS A 205 -9.14 13.77 0.84
C HIS A 205 -8.90 13.90 -0.67
N LEU A 206 -9.45 14.94 -1.28
CA LEU A 206 -9.29 15.20 -2.72
C LEU A 206 -7.82 15.41 -3.09
N GLY A 207 -7.04 16.10 -2.26
CA GLY A 207 -5.60 16.24 -2.45
C GLY A 207 -4.88 14.89 -2.50
N GLY A 208 -5.16 14.00 -1.55
CA GLY A 208 -4.61 12.65 -1.54
C GLY A 208 -5.04 11.80 -2.75
N ILE A 209 -6.32 11.88 -3.14
CA ILE A 209 -6.89 11.17 -4.30
C ILE A 209 -6.20 11.63 -5.60
N VAL A 210 -6.09 12.94 -5.82
CA VAL A 210 -5.43 13.50 -7.01
C VAL A 210 -3.96 13.09 -7.06
N PHE A 211 -3.27 13.16 -5.93
CA PHE A 211 -1.88 12.71 -5.85
C PHE A 211 -1.73 11.23 -6.21
N ALA A 212 -2.60 10.35 -5.70
CA ALA A 212 -2.55 8.92 -6.01
C ALA A 212 -2.71 8.65 -7.52
N TYR A 213 -3.62 9.37 -8.18
CA TYR A 213 -3.80 9.26 -9.62
C TYR A 213 -2.57 9.74 -10.40
N ILE A 214 -2.01 10.91 -10.04
CA ILE A 214 -0.79 11.45 -10.66
C ILE A 214 0.39 10.48 -10.46
N TYR A 215 0.59 10.00 -9.24
CA TYR A 215 1.64 9.05 -8.91
C TYR A 215 1.55 7.78 -9.75
N TRP A 216 0.35 7.19 -9.85
CA TRP A 216 0.12 5.99 -10.66
C TRP A 216 0.37 6.24 -12.14
N LYS A 217 -0.14 7.36 -12.68
CA LYS A 217 -0.05 7.70 -14.10
C LYS A 217 1.37 8.06 -14.52
N SER A 218 2.10 8.80 -13.69
CA SER A 218 3.47 9.26 -14.00
C SER A 218 4.53 8.18 -13.81
N ASN A 219 4.16 7.06 -13.14
CA ASN A 219 5.09 5.98 -12.83
C ASN A 219 6.36 6.42 -12.07
N ILE A 220 6.26 7.52 -11.31
CA ILE A 220 7.34 8.06 -10.49
C ILE A 220 7.63 7.10 -9.34
N ARG A 221 8.90 7.04 -8.92
CA ARG A 221 9.34 6.35 -7.71
C ARG A 221 9.84 7.38 -6.70
N LEU A 222 9.32 7.29 -5.48
CA LEU A 222 9.60 8.24 -4.40
C LEU A 222 10.71 7.77 -3.47
N ALA A 223 10.83 6.46 -3.23
CA ALA A 223 11.82 5.92 -2.31
C ALA A 223 13.27 6.39 -2.56
N PRO A 224 13.75 6.53 -3.80
CA PRO A 224 15.10 7.02 -4.07
C PRO A 224 15.38 8.43 -3.55
N TRP A 225 14.34 9.25 -3.38
CA TRP A 225 14.46 10.63 -2.90
C TRP A 225 14.61 10.70 -1.38
N PHE A 226 14.11 9.70 -0.66
CA PHE A 226 14.19 9.60 0.80
C PHE A 226 15.39 8.78 1.27
N HIS A 227 15.89 7.90 0.42
CA HIS A 227 17.13 7.20 0.66
C HIS A 227 18.24 7.89 -0.14
N LYS A 228 19.20 8.54 0.53
CA LYS A 228 20.56 8.54 0.03
C LYS A 228 21.00 7.06 0.10
N VAL A 229 20.58 6.28 -0.85
CA VAL A 229 20.98 4.88 -0.96
C VAL A 229 22.43 4.92 -1.33
N SER A 230 23.30 4.76 -0.35
CA SER A 230 24.52 4.01 -0.64
C SER A 230 24.04 2.74 -1.32
N PRO A 231 24.41 2.50 -2.59
CA PRO A 231 24.08 1.22 -3.20
C PRO A 231 24.66 0.18 -2.26
N VAL A 232 23.82 -0.65 -1.65
CA VAL A 232 24.28 -1.89 -1.02
C VAL A 232 24.86 -2.66 -2.17
N ARG A 233 26.14 -2.41 -2.44
CA ARG A 233 26.93 -3.31 -3.26
C ARG A 233 26.74 -4.67 -2.60
N PRO A 234 26.22 -5.68 -3.32
CA PRO A 234 26.32 -7.03 -2.81
C PRO A 234 27.81 -7.19 -2.51
N LYS A 235 28.14 -7.50 -1.26
CA LYS A 235 29.51 -7.80 -0.87
C LYS A 235 29.95 -8.94 -1.77
N SER A 236 30.56 -8.60 -2.91
CA SER A 236 31.38 -9.53 -3.64
C SER A 236 32.50 -9.91 -2.67
N ARG A 237 32.39 -11.08 -2.09
CA ARG A 237 33.52 -11.70 -1.42
C ARG A 237 34.59 -11.98 -2.48
N VAL A 238 35.38 -10.95 -2.79
CA VAL A 238 36.59 -11.12 -3.57
C VAL A 238 37.71 -10.39 -2.84
N GLY A 239 38.67 -11.16 -2.36
CA GLY A 239 40.03 -10.70 -2.12
C GLY A 239 40.45 -10.51 -0.67
N GLY A 240 40.95 -11.54 -0.06
CA GLY A 240 41.75 -11.50 1.16
C GLY A 240 42.38 -12.88 1.41
N GLY A 241 43.63 -13.09 0.93
CA GLY A 241 44.66 -13.93 1.50
C GLY A 241 44.36 -15.41 1.74
N ALA A 242 44.97 -16.23 0.95
CA ALA A 242 45.15 -17.66 1.05
C ALA A 242 45.19 -18.27 2.47
N ARG A 243 44.21 -19.12 2.76
CA ARG A 243 44.42 -20.39 3.49
C ARG A 243 43.40 -21.38 2.98
N LYS A 244 43.86 -22.38 2.21
CA LYS A 244 43.04 -23.53 1.83
C LYS A 244 42.56 -24.27 3.07
N PRO A 245 41.25 -24.36 3.34
CA PRO A 245 40.70 -25.42 4.17
C PRO A 245 40.31 -26.57 3.24
N LYS A 246 40.71 -27.75 3.65
CA LYS A 246 40.32 -29.03 3.05
C LYS A 246 38.80 -29.08 2.81
N ALA A 247 38.42 -29.44 1.59
CA ALA A 247 37.07 -29.67 1.18
C ALA A 247 36.35 -30.67 2.09
N LYS A 248 35.43 -30.20 2.95
CA LYS A 248 34.29 -31.00 3.38
C LYS A 248 33.24 -30.87 2.28
N LYS A 249 33.04 -31.90 1.50
CA LYS A 249 31.90 -32.07 0.61
C LYS A 249 30.65 -31.97 1.49
N SER A 250 29.97 -30.80 1.48
CA SER A 250 28.59 -30.72 1.94
C SER A 250 27.72 -31.12 0.75
N ASP A 251 27.10 -32.28 0.87
CA ASP A 251 26.03 -32.75 0.00
C ASP A 251 24.88 -31.73 -0.04
N LEU A 252 24.93 -30.81 -1.01
CA LEU A 252 23.70 -30.22 -1.52
C LEU A 252 23.03 -31.31 -2.34
N SER A 253 21.98 -31.88 -1.74
CA SER A 253 21.31 -33.06 -2.22
C SER A 253 21.03 -32.97 -3.73
N THR A 254 21.45 -34.01 -4.44
CA THR A 254 21.14 -34.34 -5.84
C THR A 254 19.64 -34.17 -6.16
N ALA A 255 18.76 -34.23 -5.14
CA ALA A 255 17.33 -34.03 -5.24
C ALA A 255 16.90 -32.58 -5.60
N GLY A 256 17.62 -31.54 -5.17
CA GLY A 256 17.29 -30.15 -5.47
C GLY A 256 17.66 -29.74 -6.90
N ARG A 257 18.77 -30.24 -7.43
CA ARG A 257 19.18 -30.00 -8.83
C ARG A 257 18.27 -30.73 -9.81
N SER A 258 17.90 -31.95 -9.52
CA SER A 258 16.97 -32.72 -10.35
C SER A 258 15.58 -32.12 -10.41
N LYS A 259 15.12 -31.44 -9.36
CA LYS A 259 13.81 -30.76 -9.35
C LYS A 259 13.80 -29.51 -10.23
N LEU A 260 14.86 -28.69 -10.16
CA LEU A 260 14.98 -27.49 -10.97
C LEU A 260 15.08 -27.80 -12.47
N GLU A 261 15.81 -28.88 -12.82
CA GLU A 261 15.93 -29.36 -14.20
C GLU A 261 14.61 -29.92 -14.75
N ILE A 262 13.85 -30.63 -13.91
CA ILE A 262 12.51 -31.14 -14.29
C ILE A 262 11.54 -29.96 -14.50
N ASP A 263 11.53 -28.97 -13.62
CA ASP A 263 10.66 -27.79 -13.73
C ASP A 263 10.98 -27.00 -15.02
N GLN A 264 12.26 -26.80 -15.35
CA GLN A 264 12.67 -26.13 -16.58
C GLN A 264 12.26 -26.91 -17.86
N GLN A 265 12.38 -28.25 -17.83
CA GLN A 265 11.96 -29.08 -18.95
C GLN A 265 10.42 -29.07 -19.13
N VAL A 266 9.66 -29.08 -18.05
CA VAL A 266 8.19 -28.95 -18.08
C VAL A 266 7.81 -27.61 -18.67
N ASP A 267 8.41 -26.51 -18.22
CA ASP A 267 8.13 -25.17 -18.74
C ASP A 267 8.43 -25.05 -20.25
N ALA A 268 9.55 -25.61 -20.70
CA ALA A 268 9.90 -25.62 -22.12
C ALA A 268 8.90 -26.42 -22.99
N LEU A 269 8.40 -27.55 -22.47
CA LEU A 269 7.40 -28.35 -23.18
C LEU A 269 6.01 -27.69 -23.17
N LEU A 270 5.63 -27.01 -22.11
CA LEU A 270 4.40 -26.21 -22.05
C LEU A 270 4.44 -25.03 -23.03
N GLN A 271 5.61 -24.37 -23.16
CA GLN A 271 5.81 -23.34 -24.16
C GLN A 271 5.67 -23.90 -25.59
N LYS A 272 6.26 -25.08 -25.86
CA LYS A 272 6.13 -25.75 -27.16
C LYS A 272 4.68 -26.12 -27.49
N ILE A 273 3.88 -26.50 -26.48
CA ILE A 273 2.45 -26.77 -26.66
C ILE A 273 1.70 -25.47 -27.00
N SER A 274 2.03 -24.38 -26.31
CA SER A 274 1.42 -23.07 -26.54
C SER A 274 1.69 -22.53 -27.95
N ASP A 275 2.92 -22.75 -28.46
CA ASP A 275 3.35 -22.21 -29.75
C ASP A 275 2.93 -23.08 -30.95
N LYS A 276 2.92 -24.43 -30.77
CA LYS A 276 2.77 -25.39 -31.87
C LYS A 276 1.66 -26.43 -31.67
N GLY A 277 0.92 -26.33 -30.56
CA GLY A 277 -0.14 -27.28 -30.19
C GLY A 277 0.38 -28.60 -29.60
N PHE A 278 -0.48 -29.32 -28.90
CA PHE A 278 -0.15 -30.60 -28.22
C PHE A 278 0.37 -31.71 -29.18
N GLN A 279 -0.05 -31.66 -30.42
CA GLN A 279 0.39 -32.64 -31.45
C GLN A 279 1.86 -32.49 -31.84
N SER A 280 2.50 -31.38 -31.49
CA SER A 280 3.92 -31.14 -31.76
C SER A 280 4.88 -31.91 -30.82
N LEU A 281 4.33 -32.50 -29.77
CA LEU A 281 5.11 -33.26 -28.80
C LEU A 281 5.39 -34.70 -29.32
N SER A 282 6.65 -35.11 -29.18
CA SER A 282 7.03 -36.52 -29.39
C SER A 282 6.47 -37.40 -28.27
N ASP A 283 6.38 -38.69 -28.51
CA ASP A 283 5.88 -39.64 -27.52
C ASP A 283 6.75 -39.72 -26.24
N LYS A 284 8.03 -39.39 -26.35
CA LYS A 284 8.94 -39.29 -25.19
C LYS A 284 8.61 -38.04 -24.35
N GLU A 285 8.28 -36.91 -24.98
CA GLU A 285 7.91 -35.68 -24.33
C GLU A 285 6.53 -35.80 -23.66
N LYS A 286 5.58 -36.49 -24.28
CA LYS A 286 4.26 -36.77 -23.69
C LYS A 286 4.39 -37.61 -22.43
N LYS A 287 5.14 -38.72 -22.48
CA LYS A 287 5.42 -39.59 -21.33
C LYS A 287 6.17 -38.86 -20.20
N PHE A 288 7.04 -37.90 -20.54
CA PHE A 288 7.73 -37.10 -19.55
C PHE A 288 6.77 -36.17 -18.81
N LEU A 289 5.85 -35.47 -19.52
CA LEU A 289 4.82 -34.61 -18.92
C LEU A 289 3.86 -35.39 -18.02
N GLU A 290 3.45 -36.62 -18.45
CA GLU A 290 2.59 -37.49 -17.68
C GLU A 290 3.26 -37.90 -16.35
N LYS A 291 4.51 -38.33 -16.38
CA LYS A 291 5.29 -38.67 -15.18
C LYS A 291 5.52 -37.45 -14.26
N ALA A 292 5.74 -36.29 -14.84
CA ALA A 292 5.86 -35.04 -14.08
C ALA A 292 4.54 -34.71 -13.39
N SER A 293 3.39 -34.81 -14.08
CA SER A 293 2.04 -34.60 -13.54
C SER A 293 1.75 -35.51 -12.35
N ASP A 294 2.04 -36.81 -12.47
CA ASP A 294 1.83 -37.80 -11.39
C ASP A 294 2.67 -37.51 -10.14
N LYS A 295 3.85 -36.92 -10.33
CA LYS A 295 4.74 -36.55 -9.23
C LYS A 295 4.32 -35.26 -8.52
N PHE A 296 3.63 -34.35 -9.22
CA PHE A 296 3.11 -33.09 -8.67
C PHE A 296 1.63 -33.17 -8.21
N GLY A 297 0.84 -34.15 -8.71
CA GLY A 297 -0.57 -34.31 -8.36
C GLY A 297 -0.85 -35.07 -7.06
N LYS A 298 0.18 -35.58 -6.37
CA LYS A 298 0.06 -36.29 -5.08
C LYS A 298 0.45 -35.44 -3.87
N ARG A 299 0.10 -34.14 -3.88
CA ARG A 299 0.22 -33.28 -2.69
C ARG A 299 -1.11 -32.62 -2.34
#